data_e8dbe0001f925f09c6e4577a06632503
#
_entry.id   e8dbe0001f925f09c6e4577a06632503
#
_cell.length_a   1.000
_cell.length_b   1.000
_cell.length_c   1.000
_cell.angle_alpha   90.00
_cell.angle_beta   90.00
_cell.angle_gamma   90.00
#
_symmetry.space_group_name_H-M   'P 1'
#
loop_
_entity.id
_entity.type
_entity.pdbx_description
1 polymer ?
#
loop_
_entity_poly.entity_id
_entity_poly.type
_entity_poly.pdbx_seq_one_letter_code
_entity_poly.pdbx_strand_id
1 'polypeptide(L)'
;MIELEHICVSYGGTPALSDVTTGFPDGGFTCIIGPNGGGKSTLLRAMAGLSPYTGTVRVGGVDLSGLSRRDRAEQLAYLPQSRPIPDIDVRTLISHGRFPHLGFSKTLTAKDRTLVEEAAERTGCAPLLGRRLRELSGGERQRVYLAMVVAQDARAILLDEPCTYLDIRHQLELLALLEDLHRSGRTIIMVAHDLPQAFSCAGSLRLLDGGVLTAEGPPFELCAHPALNRAFGASVRPDDRPDSLYRFRTVSMP
;
A
#
# COMPACT_ATOMS: atom_id res chain seq x y z
N MET A 1 -12.91 -9.29 -1.97
CA MET A 1 -13.15 -8.03 -1.25
C MET A 1 -12.46 -8.10 0.10
N ILE A 2 -11.87 -7.01 0.55
CA ILE A 2 -11.37 -6.86 1.93
C ILE A 2 -12.40 -6.03 2.67
N GLU A 3 -12.83 -6.48 3.84
CA GLU A 3 -13.89 -5.87 4.63
C GLU A 3 -13.38 -5.62 6.05
N LEU A 4 -13.61 -4.41 6.53
CA LEU A 4 -13.30 -3.97 7.89
C LEU A 4 -14.62 -3.63 8.58
N GLU A 5 -14.85 -4.21 9.77
CA GLU A 5 -16.03 -3.95 10.58
C GLU A 5 -15.60 -3.54 11.99
N HIS A 6 -15.99 -2.34 12.39
CA HIS A 6 -15.79 -1.78 13.73
C HIS A 6 -14.33 -1.82 14.22
N ILE A 7 -13.37 -1.49 13.34
CA ILE A 7 -11.94 -1.53 13.69
C ILE A 7 -11.60 -0.39 14.65
N CYS A 8 -11.15 -0.77 15.85
CA CYS A 8 -10.57 0.14 16.82
C CYS A 8 -9.14 -0.28 17.16
N VAL A 9 -8.26 0.69 17.30
CA VAL A 9 -6.85 0.51 17.72
C VAL A 9 -6.49 1.59 18.72
N SER A 10 -5.81 1.19 19.82
CA SER A 10 -5.29 2.13 20.81
C SER A 10 -3.84 1.82 21.15
N TYR A 11 -3.03 2.84 21.40
CA TYR A 11 -1.65 2.74 21.87
C TYR A 11 -1.52 3.43 23.22
N GLY A 12 -1.15 2.68 24.26
CA GLY A 12 -1.02 3.23 25.61
C GLY A 12 -2.28 3.94 26.12
N GLY A 13 -3.46 3.44 25.76
CA GLY A 13 -4.75 4.05 26.12
C GLY A 13 -5.20 5.20 25.22
N THR A 14 -4.38 5.66 24.29
CA THR A 14 -4.76 6.71 23.33
C THR A 14 -5.36 6.07 22.09
N PRO A 15 -6.61 6.40 21.69
CA PRO A 15 -7.22 5.90 20.48
C PRO A 15 -6.46 6.39 19.23
N ALA A 16 -6.13 5.46 18.34
CA ALA A 16 -5.52 5.74 17.04
C ALA A 16 -6.48 5.45 15.89
N LEU A 17 -7.42 4.52 16.09
CA LEU A 17 -8.58 4.28 15.22
C LEU A 17 -9.81 4.07 16.10
N SER A 18 -10.94 4.63 15.66
CA SER A 18 -12.22 4.58 16.37
C SER A 18 -13.33 4.17 15.40
N ASP A 19 -13.81 2.94 15.53
CA ASP A 19 -14.98 2.41 14.82
C ASP A 19 -14.91 2.53 13.28
N VAL A 20 -13.77 2.17 12.68
CA VAL A 20 -13.60 2.23 11.23
C VAL A 20 -14.26 1.02 10.58
N THR A 21 -15.30 1.29 9.77
CA THR A 21 -16.01 0.28 8.95
C THR A 21 -15.93 0.70 7.49
N THR A 22 -15.35 -0.14 6.62
CA THR A 22 -15.19 0.12 5.18
C THR A 22 -14.83 -1.15 4.41
N GLY A 23 -14.94 -1.09 3.08
CA GLY A 23 -14.59 -2.19 2.18
C GLY A 23 -13.63 -1.76 1.07
N PHE A 24 -12.84 -2.73 0.60
CA PHE A 24 -11.92 -2.57 -0.52
C PHE A 24 -12.24 -3.64 -1.58
N PRO A 25 -12.68 -3.26 -2.78
CA PRO A 25 -13.09 -4.21 -3.81
C PRO A 25 -11.89 -5.05 -4.30
N ASP A 26 -12.16 -6.30 -4.63
CA ASP A 26 -11.15 -7.16 -5.28
C ASP A 26 -10.72 -6.57 -6.62
N GLY A 27 -9.42 -6.66 -6.90
CA GLY A 27 -8.85 -6.06 -8.11
C GLY A 27 -8.95 -4.53 -8.15
N GLY A 28 -9.34 -3.87 -7.06
CA GLY A 28 -9.44 -2.42 -6.98
C GLY A 28 -8.11 -1.74 -6.66
N PHE A 29 -7.96 -0.49 -7.07
CA PHE A 29 -6.90 0.40 -6.59
C PHE A 29 -7.52 1.46 -5.69
N THR A 30 -7.26 1.37 -4.37
CA THR A 30 -7.80 2.31 -3.38
C THR A 30 -6.67 3.07 -2.70
N CYS A 31 -6.81 4.40 -2.60
CA CYS A 31 -5.91 5.21 -1.77
C CYS A 31 -6.57 5.61 -0.45
N ILE A 32 -5.82 5.49 0.64
CA ILE A 32 -6.17 6.01 1.96
C ILE A 32 -5.46 7.36 2.10
N ILE A 33 -6.24 8.42 2.29
CA ILE A 33 -5.78 9.80 2.43
C ILE A 33 -6.19 10.35 3.79
N GLY A 34 -5.58 11.44 4.21
CA GLY A 34 -5.90 12.12 5.47
C GLY A 34 -4.70 12.87 6.04
N PRO A 35 -4.89 13.72 7.04
CA PRO A 35 -3.82 14.45 7.70
C PRO A 35 -2.78 13.53 8.35
N ASN A 36 -1.61 14.08 8.68
CA ASN A 36 -0.62 13.37 9.48
C ASN A 36 -1.20 13.06 10.86
N GLY A 37 -0.96 11.84 11.34
CA GLY A 37 -1.58 11.36 12.58
C GLY A 37 -3.04 10.90 12.44
N GLY A 38 -3.65 10.98 11.27
CA GLY A 38 -5.05 10.56 11.02
C GLY A 38 -5.34 9.06 11.10
N GLY A 39 -4.35 8.21 11.43
CA GLY A 39 -4.57 6.77 11.63
C GLY A 39 -4.30 5.89 10.40
N LYS A 40 -3.89 6.46 9.26
CA LYS A 40 -3.73 5.74 7.97
C LYS A 40 -2.81 4.51 8.04
N SER A 41 -1.57 4.69 8.51
CA SER A 41 -0.61 3.59 8.67
C SER A 41 -1.06 2.58 9.73
N THR A 42 -1.77 3.07 10.77
CA THR A 42 -2.37 2.20 11.79
C THR A 42 -3.43 1.30 11.18
N LEU A 43 -4.27 1.82 10.27
CA LEU A 43 -5.27 1.03 9.56
C LEU A 43 -4.63 -0.05 8.70
N LEU A 44 -3.60 0.28 7.90
CA LEU A 44 -2.88 -0.73 7.11
C LEU A 44 -2.23 -1.81 7.99
N ARG A 45 -1.63 -1.41 9.13
CA ARG A 45 -1.01 -2.36 10.07
C ARG A 45 -2.04 -3.25 10.76
N ALA A 46 -3.23 -2.72 11.09
CA ALA A 46 -4.33 -3.51 11.62
C ALA A 46 -4.81 -4.53 10.57
N MET A 47 -5.04 -4.10 9.32
CA MET A 47 -5.39 -4.98 8.20
C MET A 47 -4.37 -6.11 8.00
N ALA A 48 -3.08 -5.80 8.07
CA ALA A 48 -2.00 -6.79 7.94
C ALA A 48 -1.85 -7.70 9.19
N GLY A 49 -2.61 -7.44 10.27
CA GLY A 49 -2.49 -8.15 11.55
C GLY A 49 -1.18 -7.89 12.28
N LEU A 50 -0.56 -6.73 12.04
CA LEU A 50 0.71 -6.29 12.63
C LEU A 50 0.54 -5.37 13.85
N SER A 51 -0.68 -4.91 14.11
CA SER A 51 -1.07 -4.17 15.32
C SER A 51 -2.27 -4.85 15.95
N PRO A 52 -2.37 -4.90 17.29
CA PRO A 52 -3.59 -5.33 17.95
C PRO A 52 -4.76 -4.42 17.57
N TYR A 53 -5.91 -5.00 17.33
CA TYR A 53 -7.15 -4.29 17.04
C TYR A 53 -8.35 -5.02 17.62
N THR A 54 -9.49 -4.35 17.77
CA THR A 54 -10.81 -4.94 17.96
C THR A 54 -11.64 -4.75 16.71
N GLY A 55 -12.72 -5.51 16.55
CA GLY A 55 -13.50 -5.57 15.32
C GLY A 55 -13.07 -6.75 14.43
N THR A 56 -13.46 -6.73 13.17
CA THR A 56 -13.25 -7.85 12.24
C THR A 56 -12.58 -7.38 10.94
N VAL A 57 -11.57 -8.13 10.49
CA VAL A 57 -10.95 -7.96 9.17
C VAL A 57 -11.17 -9.25 8.39
N ARG A 58 -11.89 -9.16 7.25
CA ARG A 58 -12.09 -10.30 6.33
C ARG A 58 -11.41 -10.06 5.00
N VAL A 59 -10.86 -11.12 4.43
CA VAL A 59 -10.32 -11.13 3.06
C VAL A 59 -10.97 -12.28 2.30
N GLY A 60 -11.73 -11.96 1.25
CA GLY A 60 -12.48 -12.96 0.50
C GLY A 60 -13.48 -13.73 1.36
N GLY A 61 -14.08 -13.08 2.36
CA GLY A 61 -15.00 -13.70 3.32
C GLY A 61 -14.34 -14.45 4.48
N VAL A 62 -13.01 -14.59 4.50
CA VAL A 62 -12.28 -15.28 5.58
C VAL A 62 -11.83 -14.27 6.63
N ASP A 63 -12.21 -14.50 7.90
CA ASP A 63 -11.74 -13.67 9.01
C ASP A 63 -10.26 -13.93 9.30
N LEU A 64 -9.47 -12.86 9.28
CA LEU A 64 -8.02 -12.93 9.50
C LEU A 64 -7.64 -13.23 10.95
N SER A 65 -8.52 -13.00 11.92
CA SER A 65 -8.21 -13.22 13.35
C SER A 65 -7.87 -14.68 13.66
N GLY A 66 -8.54 -15.62 12.97
CA GLY A 66 -8.33 -17.06 13.10
C GLY A 66 -7.14 -17.62 12.31
N LEU A 67 -6.51 -16.82 11.44
CA LEU A 67 -5.42 -17.30 10.58
C LEU A 67 -4.06 -17.19 11.27
N SER A 68 -3.18 -18.15 10.97
CA SER A 68 -1.76 -18.03 11.31
C SER A 68 -1.11 -16.82 10.62
N ARG A 69 0.04 -16.36 11.12
CA ARG A 69 0.81 -15.27 10.46
C ARG A 69 1.18 -15.62 9.02
N ARG A 70 1.44 -16.90 8.76
CA ARG A 70 1.76 -17.41 7.44
C ARG A 70 0.56 -17.29 6.50
N ASP A 71 -0.59 -17.82 6.91
CA ASP A 71 -1.80 -17.80 6.08
C ASP A 71 -2.29 -16.37 5.79
N ARG A 72 -2.14 -15.45 6.76
CA ARG A 72 -2.38 -14.02 6.54
C ARG A 72 -1.44 -13.43 5.49
N ALA A 73 -0.14 -13.78 5.54
CA ALA A 73 0.84 -13.29 4.58
C ALA A 73 0.62 -13.85 3.16
N GLU A 74 -0.07 -14.97 3.00
CA GLU A 74 -0.52 -15.46 1.70
C GLU A 74 -1.70 -14.62 1.15
N GLN A 75 -2.47 -13.97 2.01
CA GLN A 75 -3.59 -13.09 1.60
C GLN A 75 -3.14 -11.64 1.38
N LEU A 76 -2.29 -11.11 2.26
CA LEU A 76 -1.94 -9.70 2.31
C LEU A 76 -0.42 -9.52 2.37
N ALA A 77 0.14 -8.84 1.37
CA ALA A 77 1.51 -8.35 1.40
C ALA A 77 1.52 -6.91 1.91
N TYR A 78 2.43 -6.56 2.81
CA TYR A 78 2.53 -5.23 3.40
C TYR A 78 3.92 -4.62 3.21
N LEU A 79 3.95 -3.42 2.66
CA LEU A 79 5.15 -2.62 2.50
C LEU A 79 5.10 -1.42 3.46
N PRO A 80 5.87 -1.42 4.57
CA PRO A 80 5.90 -0.29 5.50
C PRO A 80 6.64 0.91 4.92
N GLN A 81 6.33 2.10 5.43
CA GLN A 81 6.99 3.36 5.07
C GLN A 81 8.51 3.32 5.37
N SER A 82 8.88 2.90 6.58
CA SER A 82 10.27 2.79 7.00
C SER A 82 10.71 1.32 7.04
N ARG A 83 11.91 1.06 6.52
CA ARG A 83 12.47 -0.30 6.39
C ARG A 83 13.95 -0.31 6.75
N PRO A 84 14.40 -1.36 7.46
CA PRO A 84 15.82 -1.54 7.72
C PRO A 84 16.57 -1.79 6.40
N ILE A 85 17.88 -1.49 6.37
CA ILE A 85 18.75 -1.82 5.24
C ILE A 85 19.67 -2.97 5.70
N PRO A 86 19.25 -4.23 5.56
CA PRO A 86 20.06 -5.38 5.97
C PRO A 86 21.27 -5.54 5.05
N ASP A 87 22.32 -6.15 5.56
CA ASP A 87 23.53 -6.45 4.77
C ASP A 87 23.38 -7.78 3.98
N ILE A 88 22.45 -7.78 3.05
CA ILE A 88 22.16 -8.90 2.15
C ILE A 88 22.14 -8.42 0.70
N ASP A 89 22.23 -9.37 -0.24
CA ASP A 89 22.04 -9.07 -1.66
C ASP A 89 20.56 -8.93 -2.04
N VAL A 90 20.32 -8.30 -3.19
CA VAL A 90 18.98 -8.01 -3.70
C VAL A 90 18.17 -9.28 -3.91
N ARG A 91 18.77 -10.34 -4.49
CA ARG A 91 18.10 -11.61 -4.73
C ARG A 91 17.59 -12.22 -3.43
N THR A 92 18.42 -12.22 -2.40
CA THR A 92 18.06 -12.71 -1.07
C THR A 92 16.87 -11.92 -0.49
N LEU A 93 16.89 -10.59 -0.58
CA LEU A 93 15.75 -9.79 -0.08
C LEU A 93 14.45 -10.11 -0.84
N ILE A 94 14.48 -10.16 -2.17
CA ILE A 94 13.28 -10.49 -2.96
C ILE A 94 12.77 -11.88 -2.60
N SER A 95 13.69 -12.84 -2.37
CA SER A 95 13.35 -14.20 -1.96
C SER A 95 12.63 -14.28 -0.62
N HIS A 96 12.81 -13.29 0.29
CA HIS A 96 12.06 -13.24 1.53
C HIS A 96 10.54 -13.10 1.30
N GLY A 97 10.12 -12.54 0.16
CA GLY A 97 8.71 -12.54 -0.25
C GLY A 97 8.11 -13.95 -0.35
N ARG A 98 8.92 -14.97 -0.61
CA ARG A 98 8.45 -16.35 -0.70
C ARG A 98 8.31 -17.08 0.64
N PHE A 99 8.78 -16.50 1.76
CA PHE A 99 8.75 -17.16 3.07
C PHE A 99 7.36 -17.69 3.49
N PRO A 100 6.25 -17.00 3.24
CA PRO A 100 4.92 -17.55 3.54
C PRO A 100 4.61 -18.87 2.83
N HIS A 101 5.21 -19.10 1.66
CA HIS A 101 4.95 -20.29 0.83
C HIS A 101 5.92 -21.44 1.05
N LEU A 102 6.99 -21.22 1.85
CA LEU A 102 8.00 -22.27 2.09
C LEU A 102 7.47 -23.36 3.01
N GLY A 103 7.71 -24.62 2.63
CA GLY A 103 7.43 -25.79 3.46
C GLY A 103 8.40 -25.93 4.65
N PHE A 104 8.38 -27.10 5.29
CA PHE A 104 9.25 -27.43 6.44
C PHE A 104 10.75 -27.29 6.12
N SER A 105 11.17 -27.56 4.90
CA SER A 105 12.58 -27.46 4.47
C SER A 105 13.10 -26.02 4.43
N LYS A 106 12.21 -25.02 4.43
CA LYS A 106 12.53 -23.58 4.25
C LYS A 106 13.42 -23.29 3.02
N THR A 107 13.42 -24.19 2.02
CA THR A 107 14.18 -24.05 0.78
C THR A 107 13.26 -23.59 -0.35
N LEU A 108 13.76 -22.66 -1.18
CA LEU A 108 13.06 -22.21 -2.37
C LEU A 108 12.95 -23.35 -3.39
N THR A 109 11.75 -23.59 -3.86
CA THR A 109 11.48 -24.49 -4.99
C THR A 109 11.90 -23.84 -6.31
N ALA A 110 11.89 -24.59 -7.41
CA ALA A 110 12.12 -24.03 -8.75
C ALA A 110 11.06 -22.94 -9.07
N LYS A 111 9.79 -23.19 -8.73
CA LYS A 111 8.70 -22.21 -8.90
C LYS A 111 8.95 -20.93 -8.12
N ASP A 112 9.42 -21.02 -6.87
CA ASP A 112 9.71 -19.83 -6.06
C ASP A 112 10.82 -18.99 -6.68
N ARG A 113 11.88 -19.64 -7.23
CA ARG A 113 12.96 -18.93 -7.92
C ARG A 113 12.46 -18.22 -9.17
N THR A 114 11.60 -18.85 -9.97
CA THR A 114 10.95 -18.21 -11.13
C THR A 114 10.18 -16.97 -10.70
N LEU A 115 9.34 -17.05 -9.65
CA LEU A 115 8.58 -15.90 -9.14
C LEU A 115 9.48 -14.77 -8.64
N VAL A 116 10.63 -15.07 -8.05
CA VAL A 116 11.64 -14.09 -7.64
C VAL A 116 12.23 -13.35 -8.86
N GLU A 117 12.60 -14.10 -9.92
CA GLU A 117 13.12 -13.51 -11.16
C GLU A 117 12.05 -12.65 -11.86
N GLU A 118 10.83 -13.16 -12.01
CA GLU A 118 9.70 -12.42 -12.59
C GLU A 118 9.39 -11.13 -11.81
N ALA A 119 9.42 -11.18 -10.48
CA ALA A 119 9.24 -10.00 -9.65
C ALA A 119 10.38 -9.00 -9.86
N ALA A 120 11.63 -9.46 -9.97
CA ALA A 120 12.77 -8.59 -10.25
C ALA A 120 12.68 -7.94 -11.65
N GLU A 121 12.23 -8.69 -12.66
CA GLU A 121 12.03 -8.16 -14.02
C GLU A 121 10.91 -7.11 -14.04
N ARG A 122 9.74 -7.42 -13.49
CA ARG A 122 8.58 -6.50 -13.44
C ARG A 122 8.89 -5.19 -12.74
N THR A 123 9.75 -5.22 -11.72
CA THR A 123 10.13 -4.02 -10.95
C THR A 123 11.40 -3.33 -11.48
N GLY A 124 11.98 -3.81 -12.56
CA GLY A 124 13.24 -3.30 -13.12
C GLY A 124 14.46 -3.55 -12.23
N CYS A 125 14.38 -4.54 -11.32
CA CYS A 125 15.45 -4.89 -10.39
C CYS A 125 16.38 -6.02 -10.90
N ALA A 126 16.08 -6.65 -12.02
CA ALA A 126 16.87 -7.76 -12.57
C ALA A 126 18.39 -7.44 -12.70
N PRO A 127 18.81 -6.25 -13.18
CA PRO A 127 20.23 -5.89 -13.22
C PRO A 127 20.89 -5.71 -11.84
N LEU A 128 20.08 -5.62 -10.77
CA LEU A 128 20.56 -5.36 -9.41
C LEU A 128 20.70 -6.62 -8.57
N LEU A 129 20.25 -7.79 -9.05
CA LEU A 129 20.10 -9.02 -8.25
C LEU A 129 21.38 -9.48 -7.52
N GLY A 130 22.56 -9.21 -8.08
CA GLY A 130 23.85 -9.55 -7.45
C GLY A 130 24.44 -8.47 -6.55
N ARG A 131 23.82 -7.29 -6.45
CA ARG A 131 24.33 -6.16 -5.66
C ARG A 131 23.87 -6.24 -4.20
N ARG A 132 24.64 -5.62 -3.29
CA ARG A 132 24.24 -5.45 -1.91
C ARG A 132 23.23 -4.32 -1.76
N LEU A 133 22.26 -4.48 -0.88
CA LEU A 133 21.21 -3.48 -0.65
C LEU A 133 21.75 -2.11 -0.26
N ARG A 134 22.84 -2.07 0.53
CA ARG A 134 23.50 -0.84 0.98
C ARG A 134 24.16 -0.03 -0.15
N GLU A 135 24.45 -0.66 -1.28
CA GLU A 135 25.09 -0.04 -2.45
C GLU A 135 24.07 0.67 -3.36
N LEU A 136 22.79 0.45 -3.12
CA LEU A 136 21.71 0.98 -3.96
C LEU A 136 21.32 2.40 -3.56
N SER A 137 20.87 3.19 -4.54
CA SER A 137 20.18 4.45 -4.31
C SER A 137 18.85 4.24 -3.56
N GLY A 138 18.24 5.31 -3.05
CA GLY A 138 16.93 5.25 -2.39
C GLY A 138 15.84 4.67 -3.30
N GLY A 139 15.79 5.13 -4.56
CA GLY A 139 14.81 4.66 -5.54
C GLY A 139 15.02 3.19 -5.95
N GLU A 140 16.28 2.76 -6.14
CA GLU A 140 16.58 1.35 -6.40
C GLU A 140 16.16 0.46 -5.23
N ARG A 141 16.46 0.86 -3.99
CA ARG A 141 16.01 0.11 -2.79
C ARG A 141 14.50 0.02 -2.71
N GLN A 142 13.79 1.11 -3.02
CA GLN A 142 12.33 1.12 -3.05
C GLN A 142 11.77 0.07 -4.01
N ARG A 143 12.31 0.02 -5.25
CA ARG A 143 11.91 -0.99 -6.24
C ARG A 143 12.21 -2.41 -5.78
N VAL A 144 13.35 -2.64 -5.12
CA VAL A 144 13.72 -3.97 -4.58
C VAL A 144 12.75 -4.41 -3.48
N TYR A 145 12.35 -3.52 -2.57
CA TYR A 145 11.34 -3.85 -1.57
C TYR A 145 9.97 -4.12 -2.20
N LEU A 146 9.62 -3.39 -3.26
CA LEU A 146 8.40 -3.68 -4.00
C LEU A 146 8.49 -5.03 -4.72
N ALA A 147 9.67 -5.38 -5.29
CA ALA A 147 9.90 -6.70 -5.86
C ALA A 147 9.67 -7.82 -4.84
N MET A 148 10.13 -7.63 -3.60
CA MET A 148 9.87 -8.58 -2.50
C MET A 148 8.36 -8.76 -2.26
N VAL A 149 7.61 -7.66 -2.24
CA VAL A 149 6.14 -7.69 -2.06
C VAL A 149 5.45 -8.35 -3.26
N VAL A 150 5.90 -8.07 -4.49
CA VAL A 150 5.38 -8.72 -5.70
C VAL A 150 5.69 -10.23 -5.70
N ALA A 151 6.91 -10.61 -5.31
CA ALA A 151 7.32 -12.01 -5.18
C ALA A 151 6.51 -12.78 -4.12
N GLN A 152 5.94 -12.11 -3.13
CA GLN A 152 5.06 -12.73 -2.13
C GLN A 152 3.80 -13.31 -2.76
N ASP A 153 3.38 -12.80 -3.92
CA ASP A 153 2.24 -13.30 -4.69
C ASP A 153 0.92 -13.33 -3.89
N ALA A 154 0.76 -12.38 -2.98
CA ALA A 154 -0.44 -12.24 -2.15
C ALA A 154 -1.62 -11.68 -2.96
N ARG A 155 -2.84 -11.93 -2.48
CA ARG A 155 -4.10 -11.47 -3.10
C ARG A 155 -4.19 -9.95 -3.15
N ALA A 156 -3.75 -9.27 -2.09
CA ALA A 156 -3.73 -7.82 -2.02
C ALA A 156 -2.39 -7.28 -1.52
N ILE A 157 -2.04 -6.09 -1.98
CA ILE A 157 -0.82 -5.37 -1.66
C ILE A 157 -1.18 -4.10 -0.90
N LEU A 158 -0.69 -4.00 0.33
CA LEU A 158 -0.83 -2.85 1.22
C LEU A 158 0.46 -2.04 1.20
N LEU A 159 0.39 -0.77 0.82
CA LEU A 159 1.55 0.11 0.64
C LEU A 159 1.42 1.34 1.53
N ASP A 160 2.36 1.50 2.46
CA ASP A 160 2.38 2.63 3.38
C ASP A 160 3.33 3.71 2.87
N GLU A 161 2.79 4.74 2.25
CA GLU A 161 3.49 5.88 1.64
C GLU A 161 4.67 5.47 0.73
N PRO A 162 4.45 4.65 -0.30
CA PRO A 162 5.55 4.07 -1.09
C PRO A 162 6.31 5.09 -1.95
N CYS A 163 5.75 6.28 -2.19
CA CYS A 163 6.35 7.35 -2.99
C CYS A 163 7.18 8.34 -2.17
N THR A 164 7.17 8.25 -0.83
CA THR A 164 7.89 9.17 0.05
C THR A 164 9.40 9.06 -0.18
N TYR A 165 10.09 10.21 -0.23
CA TYR A 165 11.54 10.34 -0.49
C TYR A 165 12.00 9.94 -1.90
N LEU A 166 11.08 9.69 -2.83
CA LEU A 166 11.42 9.49 -4.24
C LEU A 166 11.38 10.83 -5.00
N ASP A 167 12.30 11.02 -5.94
CA ASP A 167 12.17 12.07 -6.92
C ASP A 167 11.00 11.79 -7.89
N ILE A 168 10.58 12.79 -8.64
CA ILE A 168 9.39 12.71 -9.50
C ILE A 168 9.49 11.58 -10.55
N ARG A 169 10.67 11.31 -11.09
CA ARG A 169 10.86 10.24 -12.06
C ARG A 169 10.58 8.88 -11.43
N HIS A 170 11.18 8.60 -10.28
CA HIS A 170 11.00 7.34 -9.57
C HIS A 170 9.57 7.18 -9.03
N GLN A 171 8.89 8.28 -8.66
CA GLN A 171 7.47 8.25 -8.30
C GLN A 171 6.61 7.78 -9.48
N LEU A 172 6.84 8.34 -10.68
CA LEU A 172 6.10 7.96 -11.89
C LEU A 172 6.35 6.51 -12.29
N GLU A 173 7.59 6.06 -12.24
CA GLU A 173 7.96 4.66 -12.50
C GLU A 173 7.24 3.72 -11.51
N LEU A 174 7.19 4.09 -10.24
CA LEU A 174 6.48 3.31 -9.21
C LEU A 174 4.98 3.27 -9.47
N LEU A 175 4.35 4.41 -9.77
CA LEU A 175 2.91 4.46 -10.05
C LEU A 175 2.54 3.66 -11.30
N ALA A 176 3.35 3.73 -12.36
CA ALA A 176 3.16 2.92 -13.55
C ALA A 176 3.22 1.41 -13.25
N LEU A 177 4.15 1.00 -12.39
CA LEU A 177 4.25 -0.38 -11.93
C LEU A 177 3.03 -0.80 -11.09
N LEU A 178 2.55 0.06 -10.18
CA LEU A 178 1.35 -0.24 -9.39
C LEU A 178 0.10 -0.35 -10.29
N GLU A 179 -0.01 0.50 -11.31
CA GLU A 179 -1.07 0.43 -12.30
C GLU A 179 -1.00 -0.88 -13.11
N ASP A 180 0.19 -1.34 -13.50
CA ASP A 180 0.39 -2.63 -14.18
C ASP A 180 -0.03 -3.82 -13.28
N LEU A 181 0.34 -3.77 -12.00
CA LEU A 181 -0.09 -4.76 -11.01
C LEU A 181 -1.62 -4.77 -10.84
N HIS A 182 -2.24 -3.59 -10.77
CA HIS A 182 -3.69 -3.44 -10.71
C HIS A 182 -4.36 -4.00 -11.96
N ARG A 183 -3.90 -3.68 -13.17
CA ARG A 183 -4.42 -4.22 -14.44
C ARG A 183 -4.27 -5.73 -14.54
N SER A 184 -3.27 -6.31 -13.89
CA SER A 184 -3.12 -7.77 -13.78
C SER A 184 -4.06 -8.42 -12.75
N GLY A 185 -5.00 -7.66 -12.16
CA GLY A 185 -6.03 -8.13 -11.24
C GLY A 185 -5.64 -8.10 -9.77
N ARG A 186 -4.48 -7.49 -9.39
CA ARG A 186 -4.09 -7.34 -7.98
C ARG A 186 -4.90 -6.24 -7.31
N THR A 187 -5.32 -6.49 -6.08
CA THR A 187 -5.90 -5.46 -5.22
C THR A 187 -4.78 -4.61 -4.64
N ILE A 188 -4.83 -3.28 -4.86
CA ILE A 188 -3.84 -2.33 -4.34
C ILE A 188 -4.52 -1.41 -3.34
N ILE A 189 -3.95 -1.32 -2.14
CA ILE A 189 -4.37 -0.37 -1.11
C ILE A 189 -3.14 0.44 -0.70
N MET A 190 -3.16 1.74 -0.97
CA MET A 190 -2.01 2.61 -0.78
C MET A 190 -2.36 3.78 0.13
N VAL A 191 -1.58 4.00 1.18
CA VAL A 191 -1.58 5.29 1.87
C VAL A 191 -0.82 6.29 1.00
N ALA A 192 -1.46 7.39 0.66
CA ALA A 192 -0.88 8.45 -0.15
C ALA A 192 -0.84 9.77 0.64
N HIS A 193 0.27 10.50 0.50
CA HIS A 193 0.46 11.81 1.10
C HIS A 193 0.09 12.94 0.13
N ASP A 194 0.36 12.75 -1.15
CA ASP A 194 0.07 13.72 -2.21
C ASP A 194 -1.35 13.52 -2.74
N LEU A 195 -2.21 14.53 -2.58
CA LEU A 195 -3.61 14.46 -3.00
C LEU A 195 -3.77 14.35 -4.52
N PRO A 196 -3.16 15.22 -5.35
CA PRO A 196 -3.19 15.08 -6.80
C PRO A 196 -2.82 13.69 -7.29
N GLN A 197 -1.78 13.09 -6.71
CA GLN A 197 -1.36 11.73 -7.02
C GLN A 197 -2.44 10.72 -6.64
N ALA A 198 -2.93 10.74 -5.39
CA ALA A 198 -3.95 9.82 -4.89
C ALA A 198 -5.22 9.85 -5.74
N PHE A 199 -5.71 11.05 -6.05
CA PHE A 199 -6.92 11.26 -6.86
C PHE A 199 -6.73 10.82 -8.32
N SER A 200 -5.51 10.83 -8.83
CA SER A 200 -5.22 10.47 -10.22
C SER A 200 -5.03 8.97 -10.45
N CYS A 201 -4.49 8.24 -9.46
CA CYS A 201 -4.18 6.81 -9.62
C CYS A 201 -5.25 5.89 -9.03
N ALA A 202 -6.02 6.35 -8.03
CA ALA A 202 -7.00 5.48 -7.37
C ALA A 202 -8.35 5.45 -8.11
N GLY A 203 -8.99 4.28 -8.13
CA GLY A 203 -10.39 4.12 -8.50
C GLY A 203 -11.34 4.48 -7.36
N SER A 204 -10.85 4.45 -6.11
CA SER A 204 -11.61 4.79 -4.90
C SER A 204 -10.70 5.36 -3.82
N LEU A 205 -11.24 6.23 -2.98
CA LEU A 205 -10.51 6.88 -1.89
C LEU A 205 -11.20 6.62 -0.55
N ARG A 206 -10.39 6.64 0.53
CA ARG A 206 -10.84 6.59 1.93
C ARG A 206 -10.18 7.73 2.67
N LEU A 207 -10.98 8.66 3.19
CA LEU A 207 -10.49 9.80 3.98
C LEU A 207 -10.55 9.44 5.47
N LEU A 208 -9.38 9.29 6.08
CA LEU A 208 -9.23 9.16 7.53
C LEU A 208 -8.79 10.49 8.15
N ASP A 209 -9.52 10.91 9.19
CA ASP A 209 -9.17 12.09 9.98
C ASP A 209 -9.44 11.81 11.47
N GLY A 210 -8.46 12.07 12.33
CA GLY A 210 -8.54 11.79 13.76
C GLY A 210 -8.87 10.33 14.12
N GLY A 211 -8.45 9.37 13.31
CA GLY A 211 -8.71 7.94 13.52
C GLY A 211 -10.11 7.47 13.09
N VAL A 212 -10.87 8.31 12.40
CA VAL A 212 -12.23 8.00 11.94
C VAL A 212 -12.29 8.09 10.42
N LEU A 213 -13.07 7.20 9.79
CA LEU A 213 -13.39 7.31 8.36
C LEU A 213 -14.43 8.41 8.18
N THR A 214 -14.06 9.53 7.56
CA THR A 214 -14.92 10.72 7.43
C THR A 214 -15.58 10.84 6.06
N ALA A 215 -15.03 10.22 5.04
CA ALA A 215 -15.61 10.13 3.70
C ALA A 215 -14.96 8.99 2.90
N GLU A 216 -15.71 8.44 1.95
CA GLU A 216 -15.22 7.45 0.99
C GLU A 216 -15.98 7.57 -0.33
N GLY A 217 -15.34 7.14 -1.42
CA GLY A 217 -15.95 7.17 -2.75
C GLY A 217 -14.94 7.31 -3.88
N PRO A 218 -15.44 7.40 -5.12
CA PRO A 218 -14.59 7.65 -6.27
C PRO A 218 -14.01 9.08 -6.25
N PRO A 219 -12.87 9.33 -6.94
CA PRO A 219 -12.18 10.63 -6.89
C PRO A 219 -13.07 11.84 -7.24
N PHE A 220 -13.88 11.74 -8.28
CA PHE A 220 -14.74 12.85 -8.71
C PHE A 220 -15.83 13.21 -7.71
N GLU A 221 -16.32 12.26 -6.93
CA GLU A 221 -17.29 12.52 -5.86
C GLU A 221 -16.59 13.10 -4.63
N LEU A 222 -15.44 12.52 -4.27
CA LEU A 222 -14.72 12.92 -3.06
C LEU A 222 -14.08 14.30 -3.18
N CYS A 223 -13.68 14.75 -4.38
CA CYS A 223 -13.09 16.07 -4.58
C CYS A 223 -14.04 17.22 -4.20
N ALA A 224 -15.35 17.00 -4.29
CA ALA A 224 -16.39 17.97 -3.89
C ALA A 224 -16.86 17.78 -2.43
N HIS A 225 -16.38 16.73 -1.73
CA HIS A 225 -16.88 16.38 -0.40
C HIS A 225 -16.38 17.36 0.68
N PRO A 226 -17.25 17.95 1.54
CA PRO A 226 -16.84 18.94 2.54
C PRO A 226 -15.80 18.43 3.56
N ALA A 227 -15.77 17.13 3.85
CA ALA A 227 -14.79 16.55 4.77
C ALA A 227 -13.35 16.72 4.26
N LEU A 228 -13.12 16.69 2.93
CA LEU A 228 -11.79 16.89 2.36
C LEU A 228 -11.27 18.30 2.69
N ASN A 229 -12.10 19.32 2.49
CA ASN A 229 -11.73 20.69 2.81
C ASN A 229 -11.46 20.89 4.30
N ARG A 230 -12.27 20.27 5.18
CA ARG A 230 -12.05 20.35 6.63
C ARG A 230 -10.74 19.68 7.05
N ALA A 231 -10.42 18.53 6.47
CA ALA A 231 -9.23 17.75 6.83
C ALA A 231 -7.92 18.42 6.38
N PHE A 232 -7.91 19.08 5.20
CA PHE A 232 -6.68 19.59 4.60
C PHE A 232 -6.59 21.12 4.50
N GLY A 233 -7.67 21.87 4.77
CA GLY A 233 -7.71 23.31 4.49
C GLY A 233 -7.54 23.66 3.01
N ALA A 234 -7.78 22.70 2.11
CA ALA A 234 -7.62 22.83 0.68
C ALA A 234 -8.68 22.03 -0.07
N SER A 235 -8.95 22.39 -1.30
CA SER A 235 -9.80 21.61 -2.20
C SER A 235 -8.98 20.91 -3.27
N VAL A 236 -9.52 19.82 -3.83
CA VAL A 236 -8.96 19.13 -4.98
C VAL A 236 -9.94 19.32 -6.14
N ARG A 237 -9.42 19.58 -7.33
CA ARG A 237 -10.22 19.76 -8.55
C ARG A 237 -9.62 19.01 -9.70
N PRO A 238 -10.43 18.57 -10.69
CA PRO A 238 -9.91 18.08 -11.95
C PRO A 238 -8.96 19.08 -12.59
N ASP A 239 -7.94 18.58 -13.27
CA ASP A 239 -6.96 19.39 -13.98
C ASP A 239 -6.97 19.01 -15.47
N ASP A 240 -7.59 19.87 -16.27
CA ASP A 240 -7.79 19.65 -17.71
C ASP A 240 -6.62 20.19 -18.56
N ARG A 241 -5.52 20.66 -17.95
CA ARG A 241 -4.35 21.15 -18.67
C ARG A 241 -3.65 20.00 -19.38
N PRO A 242 -3.29 20.15 -20.67
CA PRO A 242 -2.72 19.06 -21.47
C PRO A 242 -1.34 18.62 -21.02
N ASP A 243 -0.61 19.47 -20.30
CA ASP A 243 0.73 19.24 -19.75
C ASP A 243 0.70 18.88 -18.25
N SER A 244 -0.47 18.66 -17.67
CA SER A 244 -0.58 18.31 -16.27
C SER A 244 -0.07 16.89 -15.99
N LEU A 245 0.77 16.77 -14.95
CA LEU A 245 1.31 15.49 -14.48
C LEU A 245 0.23 14.56 -13.92
N TYR A 246 -0.79 15.17 -13.28
CA TYR A 246 -1.92 14.46 -12.66
C TYR A 246 -3.26 14.97 -13.18
N ARG A 247 -4.27 14.10 -13.19
CA ARG A 247 -5.65 14.45 -13.57
C ARG A 247 -6.36 15.37 -12.57
N PHE A 248 -5.76 15.60 -11.40
CA PHE A 248 -6.29 16.45 -10.34
C PHE A 248 -5.22 17.39 -9.81
N ARG A 249 -5.63 18.54 -9.31
CA ARG A 249 -4.76 19.54 -8.67
C ARG A 249 -5.32 20.00 -7.33
N THR A 250 -4.45 20.35 -6.40
CA THR A 250 -4.83 21.00 -5.16
C THR A 250 -5.03 22.50 -5.38
N VAL A 251 -6.07 23.05 -4.80
CA VAL A 251 -6.37 24.48 -4.81
C VAL A 251 -6.49 24.94 -3.37
N SER A 252 -5.73 25.98 -2.98
CA SER A 252 -5.86 26.61 -1.67
C SER A 252 -7.25 27.18 -1.50
N MET A 253 -7.82 27.03 -0.30
CA MET A 253 -9.05 27.75 0.05
C MET A 253 -8.72 29.24 0.24
N PRO A 254 -9.56 30.16 -0.24
CA PRO A 254 -9.39 31.59 -0.01
C PRO A 254 -9.52 31.96 1.46
#